data_5b23a0076ac43d2af5944843de0831d4
#
_entry.id   5b23a0076ac43d2af5944843de0831d4
#
_cell.length_a   1.000
_cell.length_b   1.000
_cell.length_c   1.000
_cell.angle_alpha   90.00
_cell.angle_beta   90.00
_cell.angle_gamma   90.00
#
_symmetry.space_group_name_H-M   'P 1'
#
loop_
_entity.id
_entity.type
_entity.pdbx_description
1 polymer ?
#
loop_
_entity_poly.entity_id
_entity_poly.type
_entity_poly.pdbx_seq_one_letter_code
_entity_poly.pdbx_strand_id
1 'polypeptide(L)'
;MLKKIREEENKPIAILLDTKGPEIRTGVLKDGKKVQLEAGETFTLTTDEIVGDNKIVSITYKGLVEDVKAGSTILIDDGLIELKVKDKKGNNINCEVVNGGELGEKKGVNVPNVAIRLPAITDKDRDDLKFGVEQGVDFIAASFVRNAECILEIKSFLRECKACLLYTSDAADEL
;
A
#
# COMPACT_ATOMS: atom_id res chain seq x y z
N MET A 1 13.89 -22.95 -11.14
CA MET A 1 15.22 -22.84 -10.51
C MET A 1 15.18 -23.16 -9.02
N LEU A 2 14.44 -22.41 -8.18
CA LEU A 2 14.40 -22.65 -6.71
C LEU A 2 13.98 -24.06 -6.31
N LYS A 3 12.95 -24.64 -6.95
CA LYS A 3 12.51 -26.03 -6.67
C LYS A 3 13.59 -27.05 -6.94
N LYS A 4 14.31 -26.88 -8.05
CA LYS A 4 15.42 -27.78 -8.42
C LYS A 4 16.56 -27.73 -7.38
N ILE A 5 16.94 -26.51 -6.93
CA ILE A 5 17.95 -26.35 -5.89
C ILE A 5 17.49 -26.98 -4.56
N ARG A 6 16.20 -26.79 -4.18
CA ARG A 6 15.62 -27.43 -3.00
C ARG A 6 15.75 -28.96 -3.02
N GLU A 7 15.50 -29.56 -4.16
CA GLU A 7 15.63 -31.02 -4.36
C GLU A 7 17.10 -31.45 -4.33
N GLU A 8 17.99 -30.74 -5.03
CA GLU A 8 19.43 -31.04 -5.08
C GLU A 8 20.08 -30.94 -3.69
N GLU A 9 19.68 -29.93 -2.90
CA GLU A 9 20.18 -29.72 -1.55
C GLU A 9 19.47 -30.57 -0.47
N ASN A 10 18.41 -31.30 -0.87
CA ASN A 10 17.58 -32.12 0.02
C ASN A 10 17.15 -31.36 1.31
N LYS A 11 16.74 -30.11 1.16
CA LYS A 11 16.30 -29.26 2.27
C LYS A 11 14.81 -28.94 2.17
N PRO A 12 14.05 -29.06 3.27
CA PRO A 12 12.61 -28.75 3.31
C PRO A 12 12.38 -27.23 3.36
N ILE A 13 12.75 -26.51 2.32
CA ILE A 13 12.59 -25.05 2.22
C ILE A 13 11.31 -24.76 1.45
N ALA A 14 10.37 -24.05 2.05
CA ALA A 14 9.16 -23.58 1.41
C ALA A 14 9.44 -22.36 0.53
N ILE A 15 8.69 -22.23 -0.58
CA ILE A 15 8.72 -21.09 -1.48
C ILE A 15 7.49 -20.26 -1.18
N LEU A 16 7.67 -19.01 -0.77
CA LEU A 16 6.62 -18.06 -0.46
C LEU A 16 6.55 -16.99 -1.55
N LEU A 17 5.35 -16.73 -2.06
CA LEU A 17 5.04 -15.57 -2.89
C LEU A 17 4.47 -14.47 -2.02
N ASP A 18 5.14 -13.34 -1.98
CA ASP A 18 4.66 -12.12 -1.32
C ASP A 18 3.97 -11.23 -2.35
N THR A 19 2.69 -10.87 -2.10
CA THR A 19 1.94 -9.98 -2.97
C THR A 19 2.22 -8.53 -2.59
N LYS A 20 2.19 -7.65 -3.58
CA LYS A 20 2.35 -6.22 -3.33
C LYS A 20 1.18 -5.64 -2.53
N GLY A 21 -0.04 -6.09 -2.82
CA GLY A 21 -1.27 -5.58 -2.25
C GLY A 21 -1.65 -4.17 -2.73
N PRO A 22 -2.83 -3.70 -2.32
CA PRO A 22 -3.37 -2.39 -2.70
C PRO A 22 -2.76 -1.26 -1.85
N GLU A 23 -1.61 -0.76 -2.25
CA GLU A 23 -0.91 0.33 -1.57
C GLU A 23 -1.39 1.71 -2.02
N ILE A 24 -1.43 2.64 -1.08
CA ILE A 24 -1.50 4.07 -1.37
C ILE A 24 -0.07 4.62 -1.32
N ARG A 25 0.33 5.35 -2.35
CA ARG A 25 1.66 5.98 -2.42
C ARG A 25 1.57 7.43 -2.84
N THR A 26 2.54 8.23 -2.42
CA THR A 26 2.77 9.56 -2.99
C THR A 26 3.29 9.43 -4.42
N GLY A 27 3.08 10.48 -5.23
CA GLY A 27 3.59 10.57 -6.59
C GLY A 27 5.06 10.97 -6.69
N VAL A 28 5.40 11.54 -7.83
CA VAL A 28 6.75 12.05 -8.13
C VAL A 28 6.92 13.49 -7.66
N LEU A 29 8.15 13.89 -7.41
CA LEU A 29 8.54 15.22 -6.99
C LEU A 29 9.37 15.91 -8.09
N LYS A 30 9.41 17.23 -8.04
CA LYS A 30 10.18 18.01 -8.99
C LYS A 30 11.67 17.63 -8.96
N ASP A 31 12.20 17.34 -10.13
CA ASP A 31 13.61 16.92 -10.36
C ASP A 31 14.01 15.64 -9.60
N GLY A 32 13.06 14.84 -9.11
CA GLY A 32 13.30 13.66 -8.27
C GLY A 32 13.92 13.98 -6.91
N LYS A 33 13.92 15.26 -6.50
CA LYS A 33 14.53 15.70 -5.25
C LYS A 33 13.56 15.55 -4.09
N LYS A 34 14.10 15.14 -2.96
CA LYS A 34 13.35 15.15 -1.71
C LYS A 34 13.04 16.57 -1.27
N VAL A 35 11.93 16.76 -0.58
CA VAL A 35 11.50 18.04 -0.04
C VAL A 35 11.37 17.97 1.46
N GLN A 36 11.78 19.03 2.16
CA GLN A 36 11.64 19.15 3.60
C GLN A 36 10.25 19.69 3.93
N LEU A 37 9.55 19.02 4.84
CA LEU A 37 8.28 19.46 5.43
C LEU A 37 8.51 19.82 6.90
N GLU A 38 8.07 21.01 7.30
CA GLU A 38 8.23 21.47 8.67
C GLU A 38 6.90 21.38 9.44
N ALA A 39 6.98 21.03 10.72
CA ALA A 39 5.79 20.94 11.59
C ALA A 39 5.08 22.30 11.67
N GLY A 40 3.75 22.27 11.59
CA GLY A 40 2.89 23.47 11.57
C GLY A 40 2.64 24.04 10.17
N GLU A 41 3.35 23.60 9.15
CA GLU A 41 3.09 24.01 7.78
C GLU A 41 1.83 23.36 7.19
N THR A 42 1.31 23.98 6.14
CA THR A 42 0.23 23.39 5.34
C THR A 42 0.81 22.59 4.19
N PHE A 43 0.37 21.33 4.05
CA PHE A 43 0.74 20.46 2.95
C PHE A 43 -0.51 19.84 2.30
N THR A 44 -0.56 19.77 0.99
CA THR A 44 -1.72 19.27 0.24
C THR A 44 -1.41 17.93 -0.40
N LEU A 45 -2.29 16.95 -0.18
CA LEU A 45 -2.35 15.73 -0.98
C LEU A 45 -3.41 15.89 -2.05
N THR A 46 -3.12 15.52 -3.28
CA THR A 46 -4.09 15.62 -4.39
C THR A 46 -4.24 14.31 -5.14
N THR A 47 -5.46 14.04 -5.62
CA THR A 47 -5.74 12.91 -6.51
C THR A 47 -5.50 13.24 -7.99
N ASP A 48 -5.15 14.50 -8.30
CA ASP A 48 -4.71 14.90 -9.63
C ASP A 48 -3.28 14.42 -9.89
N GLU A 49 -3.00 14.03 -11.13
CA GLU A 49 -1.68 13.60 -11.55
C GLU A 49 -0.79 14.83 -11.78
N ILE A 50 0.04 15.17 -10.82
CA ILE A 50 0.96 16.31 -10.87
C ILE A 50 2.37 15.90 -10.48
N VAL A 51 3.34 16.71 -10.86
CA VAL A 51 4.68 16.70 -10.27
C VAL A 51 4.63 17.57 -9.01
N GLY A 52 4.87 16.94 -7.86
CA GLY A 52 4.75 17.60 -6.56
C GLY A 52 5.97 18.45 -6.19
N ASP A 53 5.83 19.18 -5.10
CA ASP A 53 6.86 20.03 -4.49
C ASP A 53 6.73 20.01 -2.95
N ASN A 54 7.27 21.02 -2.27
CA ASN A 54 7.18 21.16 -0.81
C ASN A 54 5.81 21.67 -0.30
N LYS A 55 4.80 21.83 -1.18
CA LYS A 55 3.45 22.29 -0.80
C LYS A 55 2.36 21.29 -1.18
N ILE A 56 2.60 20.50 -2.22
CA ILE A 56 1.60 19.58 -2.75
C ILE A 56 2.26 18.36 -3.39
N VAL A 57 1.62 17.19 -3.22
CA VAL A 57 2.03 15.95 -3.91
C VAL A 57 0.79 15.14 -4.32
N SER A 58 0.87 14.48 -5.46
CA SER A 58 -0.16 13.54 -5.90
C SER A 58 -0.13 12.25 -5.05
N ILE A 59 -1.29 11.57 -5.01
CA ILE A 59 -1.44 10.23 -4.40
C ILE A 59 -2.06 9.26 -5.39
N THR A 60 -1.70 7.99 -5.28
CA THR A 60 -2.15 6.95 -6.22
C THR A 60 -3.63 6.57 -6.05
N TYR A 61 -4.19 6.71 -4.85
CA TYR A 61 -5.57 6.32 -4.56
C TYR A 61 -6.53 7.50 -4.66
N LYS A 62 -7.30 7.55 -5.76
CA LYS A 62 -8.24 8.65 -6.06
C LYS A 62 -9.40 8.76 -5.07
N GLY A 63 -9.83 7.65 -4.46
CA GLY A 63 -10.91 7.62 -3.48
C GLY A 63 -10.55 8.21 -2.11
N LEU A 64 -9.27 8.52 -1.85
CA LEU A 64 -8.85 9.00 -0.53
C LEU A 64 -9.56 10.29 -0.10
N VAL A 65 -9.82 11.20 -1.05
CA VAL A 65 -10.58 12.43 -0.78
C VAL A 65 -11.96 12.14 -0.19
N GLU A 66 -12.61 11.06 -0.64
CA GLU A 66 -13.93 10.69 -0.14
C GLU A 66 -13.85 10.00 1.22
N ASP A 67 -12.82 9.16 1.43
CA ASP A 67 -12.68 8.32 2.60
C ASP A 67 -12.23 9.10 3.85
N VAL A 68 -11.37 10.12 3.69
CA VAL A 68 -10.90 10.93 4.82
C VAL A 68 -11.88 12.05 5.18
N LYS A 69 -11.79 12.51 6.42
CA LYS A 69 -12.54 13.66 6.95
C LYS A 69 -11.62 14.59 7.74
N ALA A 70 -12.09 15.82 8.01
CA ALA A 70 -11.36 16.73 8.89
C ALA A 70 -11.04 16.04 10.22
N GLY A 71 -9.80 16.15 10.66
CA GLY A 71 -9.28 15.47 11.84
C GLY A 71 -8.71 14.05 11.58
N SER A 72 -8.84 13.48 10.38
CA SER A 72 -8.15 12.22 10.04
C SER A 72 -6.63 12.42 10.09
N THR A 73 -5.91 11.39 10.55
CA THR A 73 -4.45 11.33 10.49
C THR A 73 -4.04 10.60 9.22
N ILE A 74 -3.02 11.11 8.54
CA ILE A 74 -2.36 10.49 7.39
C ILE A 74 -0.89 10.35 7.73
N LEU A 75 -0.37 9.13 7.61
CA LEU A 75 1.03 8.80 7.85
C LEU A 75 1.72 8.54 6.50
N ILE A 76 2.92 9.09 6.33
CA ILE A 76 3.72 8.90 5.12
C ILE A 76 5.10 8.37 5.53
N ASP A 77 5.65 7.46 4.69
CA ASP A 77 6.96 6.84 4.87
C ASP A 77 7.07 6.15 6.25
N ASP A 78 6.20 5.15 6.46
CA ASP A 78 6.10 4.34 7.70
C ASP A 78 5.92 5.18 8.98
N GLY A 79 5.23 6.30 8.84
CA GLY A 79 4.93 7.20 9.96
C GLY A 79 6.02 8.22 10.29
N LEU A 80 7.08 8.30 9.48
CA LEU A 80 8.10 9.36 9.65
C LEU A 80 7.52 10.76 9.47
N ILE A 81 6.51 10.90 8.61
CA ILE A 81 5.77 12.16 8.43
C ILE A 81 4.32 11.92 8.83
N GLU A 82 3.81 12.79 9.69
CA GLU A 82 2.41 12.79 10.13
C GLU A 82 1.70 14.06 9.67
N LEU A 83 0.57 13.85 8.99
CA LEU A 83 -0.31 14.91 8.53
C LEU A 83 -1.68 14.82 9.21
N LYS A 84 -2.28 15.97 9.52
CA LYS A 84 -3.64 16.09 10.04
C LYS A 84 -4.53 16.77 9.02
N VAL A 85 -5.58 16.08 8.54
CA VAL A 85 -6.53 16.66 7.59
C VAL A 85 -7.26 17.85 8.23
N LYS A 86 -7.21 19.02 7.60
CA LYS A 86 -7.95 20.22 7.99
C LYS A 86 -9.26 20.33 7.22
N ASP A 87 -9.18 20.32 5.90
CA ASP A 87 -10.32 20.40 5.01
C ASP A 87 -10.05 19.70 3.67
N LYS A 88 -11.09 19.69 2.84
CA LYS A 88 -11.02 19.11 1.49
C LYS A 88 -11.66 20.07 0.50
N LYS A 89 -11.03 20.23 -0.66
CA LYS A 89 -11.57 21.06 -1.74
C LYS A 89 -11.31 20.41 -3.10
N GLY A 90 -12.38 19.96 -3.73
CA GLY A 90 -12.28 19.20 -5.00
C GLY A 90 -11.42 17.95 -4.78
N ASN A 91 -10.35 17.82 -5.55
CA ASN A 91 -9.42 16.69 -5.51
C ASN A 91 -8.30 16.85 -4.46
N ASN A 92 -8.33 17.93 -3.67
CA ASN A 92 -7.28 18.27 -2.72
C ASN A 92 -7.70 17.96 -1.28
N ILE A 93 -6.78 17.39 -0.52
CA ILE A 93 -6.85 17.17 0.91
C ILE A 93 -5.83 18.11 1.55
N ASN A 94 -6.30 19.18 2.18
CA ASN A 94 -5.44 20.16 2.85
C ASN A 94 -5.13 19.68 4.27
N CYS A 95 -3.85 19.52 4.56
CA CYS A 95 -3.36 19.01 5.83
C CYS A 95 -2.46 20.01 6.54
N GLU A 96 -2.38 19.90 7.84
CA GLU A 96 -1.30 20.45 8.65
C GLU A 96 -0.25 19.37 8.88
N VAL A 97 1.01 19.69 8.75
CA VAL A 97 2.12 18.83 9.11
C VAL A 97 2.22 18.78 10.63
N VAL A 98 1.95 17.61 11.23
CA VAL A 98 2.08 17.40 12.69
C VAL A 98 3.51 17.01 13.03
N ASN A 99 4.04 16.03 12.31
CA ASN A 99 5.45 15.65 12.36
C ASN A 99 6.06 15.83 10.98
N GLY A 100 7.07 16.67 10.88
CA GLY A 100 7.76 16.98 9.64
C GLY A 100 8.89 15.99 9.35
N GLY A 101 9.47 16.12 8.16
CA GLY A 101 10.57 15.27 7.72
C GLY A 101 10.87 15.43 6.25
N GLU A 102 11.82 14.66 5.77
CA GLU A 102 12.27 14.65 4.39
C GLU A 102 11.37 13.71 3.55
N LEU A 103 10.47 14.28 2.73
CA LEU A 103 9.59 13.53 1.84
C LEU A 103 10.29 13.19 0.53
N GLY A 104 10.42 11.91 0.23
CA GLY A 104 10.85 11.38 -1.07
C GLY A 104 9.68 11.01 -1.98
N GLU A 105 10.00 10.58 -3.21
CA GLU A 105 9.01 10.10 -4.17
C GLU A 105 8.44 8.72 -3.79
N LYS A 106 7.18 8.47 -4.20
CA LYS A 106 6.54 7.13 -4.17
C LYS A 106 6.52 6.49 -2.77
N LYS A 107 6.44 7.33 -1.73
CA LYS A 107 6.38 6.87 -0.34
C LYS A 107 5.02 6.31 0.01
N GLY A 108 5.00 5.26 0.83
CA GLY A 108 3.79 4.65 1.35
C GLY A 108 2.95 5.66 2.14
N VAL A 109 1.63 5.54 2.03
CA VAL A 109 0.65 6.38 2.72
C VAL A 109 -0.31 5.48 3.48
N ASN A 110 -0.35 5.62 4.80
CA ASN A 110 -1.26 4.92 5.69
C ASN A 110 -2.26 5.90 6.31
N VAL A 111 -3.50 5.47 6.49
CA VAL A 111 -4.57 6.30 7.06
C VAL A 111 -5.24 5.51 8.19
N PRO A 112 -4.68 5.54 9.39
CA PRO A 112 -5.20 4.78 10.52
C PRO A 112 -6.63 5.22 10.88
N ASN A 113 -7.43 4.27 11.32
CA ASN A 113 -8.83 4.48 11.75
C ASN A 113 -9.77 5.04 10.68
N VAL A 114 -9.42 4.90 9.40
CA VAL A 114 -10.29 5.25 8.26
C VAL A 114 -10.54 3.99 7.42
N ALA A 115 -11.81 3.71 7.14
CA ALA A 115 -12.18 2.61 6.25
C ALA A 115 -11.85 3.00 4.79
N ILE A 116 -10.75 2.48 4.29
CA ILE A 116 -10.28 2.69 2.91
C ILE A 116 -10.98 1.70 1.98
N ARG A 117 -11.61 2.20 0.91
CA ARG A 117 -12.38 1.40 -0.07
C ARG A 117 -11.50 0.89 -1.24
N LEU A 118 -10.28 0.44 -0.95
CA LEU A 118 -9.44 -0.24 -1.93
C LEU A 118 -9.91 -1.70 -2.10
N PRO A 119 -9.76 -2.31 -3.30
CA PRO A 119 -10.02 -3.74 -3.49
C PRO A 119 -9.08 -4.57 -2.58
N ALA A 120 -9.46 -5.81 -2.29
CA ALA A 120 -8.59 -6.70 -1.51
C ALA A 120 -7.35 -7.14 -2.30
N ILE A 121 -7.51 -7.30 -3.61
CA ILE A 121 -6.45 -7.66 -4.56
C ILE A 121 -6.53 -6.76 -5.79
N THR A 122 -5.40 -6.28 -6.26
CA THR A 122 -5.28 -5.52 -7.51
C THR A 122 -5.24 -6.48 -8.71
N ASP A 123 -5.40 -5.94 -9.93
CA ASP A 123 -5.23 -6.77 -11.15
C ASP A 123 -3.82 -7.36 -11.23
N LYS A 124 -2.81 -6.60 -10.80
CA LYS A 124 -1.45 -7.10 -10.71
C LYS A 124 -1.32 -8.24 -9.70
N ASP A 125 -1.92 -8.12 -8.53
CA ASP A 125 -1.91 -9.20 -7.54
C ASP A 125 -2.60 -10.46 -8.08
N ARG A 126 -3.67 -10.32 -8.88
CA ARG A 126 -4.32 -11.45 -9.56
C ARG A 126 -3.37 -12.17 -10.51
N ASP A 127 -2.60 -11.43 -11.28
CA ASP A 127 -1.61 -12.00 -12.21
C ASP A 127 -0.46 -12.67 -11.43
N ASP A 128 0.05 -12.01 -10.39
CA ASP A 128 1.11 -12.55 -9.53
C ASP A 128 0.62 -13.83 -8.81
N LEU A 129 -0.62 -13.86 -8.32
CA LEU A 129 -1.23 -15.05 -7.70
C LEU A 129 -1.38 -16.21 -8.69
N LYS A 130 -1.85 -15.96 -9.92
CA LYS A 130 -1.90 -16.97 -10.98
C LYS A 130 -0.52 -17.54 -11.26
N PHE A 131 0.46 -16.67 -11.43
CA PHE A 131 1.85 -17.09 -11.64
C PHE A 131 2.36 -17.96 -10.48
N GLY A 132 2.10 -17.55 -9.22
CA GLY A 132 2.47 -18.33 -8.04
C GLY A 132 1.85 -19.73 -8.04
N VAL A 133 0.56 -19.83 -8.38
CA VAL A 133 -0.15 -21.12 -8.49
C VAL A 133 0.48 -21.99 -9.60
N GLU A 134 0.73 -21.43 -10.78
CA GLU A 134 1.37 -22.15 -11.91
C GLU A 134 2.77 -22.60 -11.56
N GLN A 135 3.53 -21.80 -10.83
CA GLN A 135 4.85 -22.19 -10.35
C GLN A 135 4.79 -23.13 -9.15
N GLY A 136 3.61 -23.36 -8.57
CA GLY A 136 3.39 -24.24 -7.43
C GLY A 136 4.20 -23.79 -6.21
N VAL A 137 4.05 -22.54 -5.81
CA VAL A 137 4.58 -22.03 -4.53
C VAL A 137 3.89 -22.73 -3.35
N ASP A 138 4.56 -22.77 -2.22
CA ASP A 138 4.04 -23.46 -1.03
C ASP A 138 3.18 -22.53 -0.17
N PHE A 139 3.50 -21.23 -0.15
CA PHE A 139 2.79 -20.20 0.63
C PHE A 139 2.56 -18.94 -0.20
N ILE A 140 1.52 -18.21 0.21
CA ILE A 140 1.24 -16.85 -0.25
C ILE A 140 1.15 -15.95 0.98
N ALA A 141 1.98 -14.91 1.04
CA ALA A 141 1.85 -13.80 1.95
C ALA A 141 0.96 -12.74 1.28
N ALA A 142 -0.18 -12.44 1.90
CA ALA A 142 -1.10 -11.42 1.43
C ALA A 142 -0.82 -10.12 2.16
N SER A 143 -0.25 -9.13 1.45
CA SER A 143 0.02 -7.81 1.99
C SER A 143 -1.23 -6.93 2.05
N PHE A 144 -1.28 -6.01 3.01
CA PHE A 144 -2.38 -5.04 3.20
C PHE A 144 -3.76 -5.68 3.39
N VAL A 145 -3.85 -6.76 4.16
CA VAL A 145 -5.12 -7.35 4.56
C VAL A 145 -5.76 -6.49 5.66
N ARG A 146 -6.92 -5.90 5.37
CA ARG A 146 -7.61 -4.95 6.25
C ARG A 146 -8.76 -5.55 7.06
N ASN A 147 -9.33 -6.65 6.56
CA ASN A 147 -10.48 -7.31 7.18
C ASN A 147 -10.64 -8.76 6.68
N ALA A 148 -11.57 -9.48 7.25
CA ALA A 148 -11.85 -10.88 6.88
C ALA A 148 -12.32 -11.03 5.43
N GLU A 149 -13.05 -10.05 4.88
CA GLU A 149 -13.56 -10.07 3.52
C GLU A 149 -12.40 -10.09 2.50
N CYS A 150 -11.30 -9.38 2.76
CA CYS A 150 -10.10 -9.43 1.93
C CYS A 150 -9.55 -10.86 1.82
N ILE A 151 -9.48 -11.57 2.94
CA ILE A 151 -9.02 -12.98 2.96
C ILE A 151 -9.99 -13.89 2.20
N LEU A 152 -11.29 -13.67 2.33
CA LEU A 152 -12.29 -14.46 1.62
C LEU A 152 -12.22 -14.25 0.10
N GLU A 153 -11.98 -13.02 -0.34
CA GLU A 153 -11.79 -12.70 -1.77
C GLU A 153 -10.54 -13.39 -2.33
N ILE A 154 -9.40 -13.30 -1.64
CA ILE A 154 -8.16 -13.99 -2.02
C ILE A 154 -8.39 -15.50 -2.10
N LYS A 155 -9.05 -16.09 -1.10
CA LYS A 155 -9.40 -17.53 -1.09
C LYS A 155 -10.29 -17.92 -2.27
N SER A 156 -11.31 -17.11 -2.59
CA SER A 156 -12.19 -17.36 -3.73
C SER A 156 -11.40 -17.38 -5.02
N PHE A 157 -10.55 -16.37 -5.23
CA PHE A 157 -9.70 -16.29 -6.40
C PHE A 157 -8.74 -17.49 -6.53
N LEU A 158 -8.10 -17.90 -5.43
CA LEU A 158 -7.21 -19.08 -5.45
C LEU A 158 -7.98 -20.38 -5.76
N ARG A 159 -9.23 -20.53 -5.29
CA ARG A 159 -10.08 -21.66 -5.67
C ARG A 159 -10.43 -21.68 -7.16
N GLU A 160 -10.72 -20.51 -7.75
CA GLU A 160 -10.91 -20.34 -9.18
C GLU A 160 -9.66 -20.80 -9.96
N CYS A 161 -8.48 -20.50 -9.45
CA CYS A 161 -7.21 -20.99 -9.99
C CYS A 161 -6.92 -22.46 -9.68
N LYS A 162 -7.85 -23.20 -9.03
CA LYS A 162 -7.71 -24.59 -8.58
C LYS A 162 -6.50 -24.84 -7.66
N ALA A 163 -6.15 -23.84 -6.87
CA ALA A 163 -5.03 -23.91 -5.95
C ALA A 163 -5.47 -24.45 -4.58
N CYS A 164 -4.70 -25.41 -4.03
CA CYS A 164 -4.73 -25.83 -2.65
C CYS A 164 -3.47 -25.31 -1.96
N LEU A 165 -3.41 -24.00 -1.70
CA LEU A 165 -2.25 -23.36 -1.08
C LEU A 165 -2.56 -22.98 0.37
N LEU A 166 -1.55 -23.10 1.22
CA LEU A 166 -1.50 -22.43 2.49
C LEU A 166 -1.14 -20.97 2.23
N TYR A 167 -1.85 -20.05 2.87
CA TYR A 167 -1.57 -18.63 2.77
C TYR A 167 -1.52 -18.04 4.18
N THR A 168 -0.79 -16.96 4.31
CA THR A 168 -0.69 -16.16 5.53
C THR A 168 -0.95 -14.70 5.17
N SER A 169 -1.44 -13.92 6.11
CA SER A 169 -1.45 -12.47 6.00
C SER A 169 -0.40 -11.91 6.95
N ASP A 170 0.35 -10.94 6.51
CA ASP A 170 1.26 -10.19 7.36
C ASP A 170 0.49 -9.01 7.97
N ALA A 171 -0.29 -9.30 9.00
CA ALA A 171 -1.04 -8.28 9.73
C ALA A 171 -0.19 -7.59 10.82
N ALA A 172 1.08 -7.96 10.97
CA ALA A 172 1.94 -7.41 12.01
C ALA A 172 2.49 -6.02 11.68
N ASP A 173 2.55 -5.67 10.40
CA ASP A 173 3.07 -4.37 9.94
C ASP A 173 1.98 -3.28 9.84
N GLU A 174 0.73 -3.59 10.24
CA GLU A 174 -0.42 -2.68 10.11
C GLU A 174 -0.98 -2.17 11.44
N LEU A 175 -0.24 -2.37 12.55
CA LEU A 175 -0.65 -1.90 13.89
C LEU A 175 0.05 -0.59 14.26
#